data_39e748b717ed0d0b121e2a15bb8ca8de
#
_entry.id   39e748b717ed0d0b121e2a15bb8ca8de
#
_cell.length_a   1.000
_cell.length_b   1.000
_cell.length_c   1.000
_cell.angle_alpha   90.00
_cell.angle_beta   90.00
_cell.angle_gamma   90.00
#
_symmetry.space_group_name_H-M   'P 1'
#
loop_
_entity.id
_entity.type
_entity.pdbx_description
1 polymer ?
#
loop_
_entity_poly.entity_id
_entity_poly.type
_entity_poly.pdbx_seq_one_letter_code
_entity_poly.pdbx_strand_id
1 'polypeptide(L)'
;YASRGFGFQSFDYITVNAIIRRNGSVIKPRVEKSKKEQASRVKDKAEVFTPSWICNAQNNLIDDAWFGKGNVFNTETDKGWIVNLERITFPEGKSWQDYVKENRLEITCGEAPYLVSRYDTVTGNIIAIRERIGLLDRKLRVISENVDGEQEWIEWAKIAFKSVYGFD
;
A
#
# COMPACT_ATOMS: atom_id res chain seq x y z
N TYR A 1 10.31 -14.39 14.15
CA TYR A 1 11.00 -15.16 13.10
C TYR A 1 11.74 -16.35 13.71
N ALA A 2 12.69 -16.12 14.61
CA ALA A 2 13.48 -17.18 15.24
C ALA A 2 12.66 -18.27 16.00
N SER A 3 11.46 -17.96 16.46
CA SER A 3 10.56 -18.92 17.11
C SER A 3 10.10 -20.06 16.20
N ARG A 4 10.36 -19.99 14.89
CA ARG A 4 10.01 -21.02 13.91
C ARG A 4 11.06 -22.12 13.73
N GLY A 5 12.20 -22.04 14.43
CA GLY A 5 13.22 -23.09 14.45
C GLY A 5 14.29 -22.94 13.38
N PHE A 6 14.81 -24.05 12.88
CA PHE A 6 15.91 -24.09 11.93
C PHE A 6 15.55 -23.36 10.61
N GLY A 7 16.48 -22.54 10.09
CA GLY A 7 16.26 -21.70 8.90
C GLY A 7 15.56 -20.37 9.17
N PHE A 8 15.26 -20.05 10.46
CA PHE A 8 14.61 -18.80 10.87
C PHE A 8 15.34 -18.10 12.02
N GLN A 9 16.63 -18.34 12.16
CA GLN A 9 17.46 -17.67 13.16
C GLN A 9 17.76 -16.22 12.76
N SER A 10 18.27 -15.43 13.69
CA SER A 10 18.59 -14.02 13.46
C SER A 10 19.66 -13.78 12.39
N PHE A 11 20.51 -14.79 12.16
CA PHE A 11 21.60 -14.78 11.16
C PHE A 11 21.21 -15.44 9.82
N ASP A 12 20.02 -16.06 9.74
CA ASP A 12 19.56 -16.65 8.48
C ASP A 12 19.03 -15.56 7.53
N TYR A 13 19.33 -15.68 6.25
CA TYR A 13 18.79 -14.79 5.24
C TYR A 13 17.29 -14.94 5.11
N ILE A 14 16.58 -13.81 5.04
CA ILE A 14 15.15 -13.79 4.71
C ILE A 14 15.02 -14.02 3.20
N THR A 15 14.61 -15.22 2.82
CA THR A 15 14.35 -15.57 1.41
C THR A 15 12.87 -15.46 1.09
N VAL A 16 12.54 -15.32 -0.19
CA VAL A 16 11.14 -15.31 -0.66
C VAL A 16 10.39 -16.55 -0.14
N ASN A 17 10.98 -17.73 -0.22
CA ASN A 17 10.36 -18.97 0.27
C ASN A 17 10.13 -18.99 1.79
N ALA A 18 10.92 -18.24 2.56
CA ALA A 18 10.76 -18.13 4.00
C ALA A 18 9.53 -17.28 4.42
N ILE A 19 8.96 -16.50 3.52
CA ILE A 19 7.87 -15.55 3.81
C ILE A 19 6.61 -15.74 2.96
N ILE A 20 6.59 -16.70 2.01
CA ILE A 20 5.42 -16.97 1.16
C ILE A 20 4.85 -18.37 1.38
N ARG A 21 3.71 -18.69 0.78
CA ARG A 21 3.03 -19.99 0.80
C ARG A 21 2.81 -20.47 2.23
N ARG A 22 3.36 -21.61 2.63
CA ARG A 22 3.23 -22.19 3.98
C ARG A 22 3.75 -21.25 5.08
N ASN A 23 4.67 -20.38 4.72
CA ASN A 23 5.32 -19.43 5.62
C ASN A 23 4.69 -18.03 5.57
N GLY A 24 3.67 -17.79 4.76
CA GLY A 24 3.02 -16.48 4.59
C GLY A 24 2.48 -15.86 5.88
N SER A 25 2.25 -16.68 6.91
CA SER A 25 1.85 -16.21 8.25
C SER A 25 3.02 -15.80 9.17
N VAL A 26 4.26 -15.81 8.67
CA VAL A 26 5.44 -15.37 9.45
C VAL A 26 5.39 -13.87 9.70
N ILE A 27 5.06 -13.11 8.66
CA ILE A 27 4.85 -11.66 8.76
C ILE A 27 3.37 -11.43 9.06
N LYS A 28 3.09 -10.98 10.28
CA LYS A 28 1.73 -10.71 10.73
C LYS A 28 1.49 -9.22 10.83
N PRO A 29 0.33 -8.72 10.35
CA PRO A 29 -0.12 -7.38 10.67
C PRO A 29 -0.13 -7.12 12.16
N ARG A 30 0.10 -5.87 12.56
CA ARG A 30 0.10 -5.49 13.98
C ARG A 30 -1.19 -5.90 14.70
N VAL A 31 -2.31 -5.73 14.04
CA VAL A 31 -3.65 -6.04 14.60
C VAL A 31 -3.83 -7.52 14.97
N GLU A 32 -3.06 -8.43 14.36
CA GLU A 32 -3.07 -9.85 14.70
C GLU A 32 -2.15 -10.20 15.89
N LYS A 33 -1.37 -9.22 16.38
CA LYS A 33 -0.48 -9.39 17.54
C LYS A 33 -1.27 -9.20 18.82
N SER A 34 -0.83 -9.83 19.90
CA SER A 34 -1.46 -9.67 21.21
C SER A 34 -1.40 -8.20 21.68
N LYS A 35 -2.38 -7.76 22.48
CA LYS A 35 -2.39 -6.40 23.05
C LYS A 35 -1.10 -6.09 23.83
N LYS A 36 -0.50 -7.07 24.49
CA LYS A 36 0.77 -6.94 25.21
C LYS A 36 1.93 -6.65 24.27
N GLU A 37 2.02 -7.37 23.15
CA GLU A 37 3.05 -7.12 22.12
C GLU A 37 2.86 -5.76 21.45
N GLN A 38 1.60 -5.37 21.15
CA GLN A 38 1.29 -4.05 20.61
C GLN A 38 1.70 -2.93 21.57
N ALA A 39 1.39 -3.04 22.86
CA ALA A 39 1.73 -2.04 23.87
C ALA A 39 3.25 -1.93 24.08
N SER A 40 3.99 -3.05 24.11
CA SER A 40 5.45 -3.06 24.18
C SER A 40 6.06 -2.32 22.98
N ARG A 41 5.58 -2.60 21.76
CA ARG A 41 6.10 -1.97 20.53
C ARG A 41 5.84 -0.47 20.49
N VAL A 42 4.68 -0.01 20.94
CA VAL A 42 4.40 1.45 21.07
C VAL A 42 5.36 2.08 22.04
N LYS A 43 5.58 1.47 23.21
CA LYS A 43 6.44 2.01 24.27
C LYS A 43 7.93 1.95 23.92
N ASP A 44 8.38 0.80 23.40
CA ASP A 44 9.82 0.51 23.24
C ASP A 44 10.33 0.89 21.84
N LYS A 45 9.45 0.96 20.84
CA LYS A 45 9.78 1.23 19.43
C LYS A 45 9.12 2.47 18.85
N ALA A 46 8.33 3.19 19.64
CA ALA A 46 7.54 4.36 19.20
C ALA A 46 6.67 4.08 17.95
N GLU A 47 6.21 2.83 17.80
CA GLU A 47 5.42 2.36 16.66
C GLU A 47 4.02 2.99 16.69
N VAL A 48 3.82 4.06 15.93
CA VAL A 48 2.53 4.76 15.78
C VAL A 48 2.01 4.51 14.38
N PHE A 49 0.74 4.13 14.26
CA PHE A 49 0.11 3.84 12.97
C PHE A 49 -0.90 4.92 12.61
N THR A 50 -0.87 5.29 11.32
CA THR A 50 -1.75 6.31 10.77
C THR A 50 -3.03 5.66 10.24
N PRO A 51 -4.22 6.12 10.66
CA PRO A 51 -5.49 5.63 10.11
C PRO A 51 -5.56 5.80 8.60
N SER A 52 -6.21 4.85 7.92
CA SER A 52 -6.28 4.84 6.45
C SER A 52 -6.92 6.10 5.87
N TRP A 53 -7.87 6.73 6.57
CA TRP A 53 -8.47 7.99 6.10
C TRP A 53 -7.47 9.16 6.07
N ILE A 54 -6.49 9.20 7.00
CA ILE A 54 -5.40 10.20 6.97
C ILE A 54 -4.45 9.88 5.82
N CYS A 55 -4.06 8.59 5.66
CA CYS A 55 -3.22 8.17 4.53
C CYS A 55 -3.90 8.53 3.19
N ASN A 56 -5.22 8.35 3.10
CA ASN A 56 -5.99 8.72 1.92
C ASN A 56 -5.90 10.22 1.62
N ALA A 57 -6.17 11.06 2.63
CA ALA A 57 -6.12 12.51 2.45
C ALA A 57 -4.74 12.98 1.95
N GLN A 58 -3.66 12.46 2.54
CA GLN A 58 -2.30 12.81 2.12
C GLN A 58 -1.96 12.26 0.72
N ASN A 59 -2.40 11.05 0.38
CA ASN A 59 -2.24 10.50 -0.97
C ASN A 59 -3.03 11.31 -2.01
N ASN A 60 -4.21 11.82 -1.64
CA ASN A 60 -4.98 12.70 -2.51
C ASN A 60 -4.21 13.98 -2.84
N LEU A 61 -3.55 14.62 -1.85
CA LEU A 61 -2.73 15.81 -2.12
C LEU A 61 -1.62 15.56 -3.14
N ILE A 62 -0.98 14.37 -3.08
CA ILE A 62 0.06 13.98 -4.05
C ILE A 62 -0.55 13.83 -5.45
N ASP A 63 -1.69 13.14 -5.54
CA ASP A 63 -2.34 12.90 -6.83
C ASP A 63 -2.98 14.18 -7.39
N ASP A 64 -3.61 15.01 -6.54
CA ASP A 64 -4.17 16.28 -6.95
C ASP A 64 -3.10 17.20 -7.59
N ALA A 65 -1.90 17.22 -7.00
CA ALA A 65 -0.76 17.94 -7.58
C ALA A 65 -0.31 17.34 -8.92
N TRP A 66 -0.31 16.00 -9.06
CA TRP A 66 0.08 15.33 -10.29
C TRP A 66 -0.94 15.53 -11.41
N PHE A 67 -2.24 15.38 -11.09
CA PHE A 67 -3.35 15.51 -12.04
C PHE A 67 -3.76 16.96 -12.33
N GLY A 68 -3.38 17.91 -11.48
CA GLY A 68 -3.83 19.29 -11.55
C GLY A 68 -5.32 19.47 -11.21
N LYS A 69 -5.95 18.48 -10.60
CA LYS A 69 -7.36 18.49 -10.18
C LYS A 69 -7.56 17.56 -9.00
N GLY A 70 -8.56 17.83 -8.16
CA GLY A 70 -8.93 17.00 -7.02
C GLY A 70 -9.91 15.87 -7.32
N ASN A 71 -10.10 15.00 -6.32
CA ASN A 71 -11.09 13.92 -6.32
C ASN A 71 -10.95 12.90 -7.46
N VAL A 72 -9.72 12.65 -7.92
CA VAL A 72 -9.48 11.72 -9.05
C VAL A 72 -9.86 10.29 -8.68
N PHE A 73 -9.38 9.79 -7.56
CA PHE A 73 -9.61 8.41 -7.12
C PHE A 73 -10.80 8.27 -6.16
N ASN A 74 -11.03 9.27 -5.34
CA ASN A 74 -12.09 9.30 -4.34
C ASN A 74 -12.37 10.73 -3.86
N THR A 75 -13.49 10.89 -3.17
CA THR A 75 -13.86 12.11 -2.45
C THR A 75 -13.75 11.85 -0.95
N GLU A 76 -13.06 12.70 -0.21
CA GLU A 76 -12.90 12.60 1.22
C GLU A 76 -14.22 12.86 1.97
N THR A 77 -14.41 12.13 3.06
CA THR A 77 -15.54 12.29 3.99
C THR A 77 -15.02 12.40 5.42
N ASP A 78 -15.89 12.59 6.40
CA ASP A 78 -15.47 12.55 7.80
C ASP A 78 -14.92 11.15 8.14
N LYS A 79 -13.61 11.08 8.38
CA LYS A 79 -12.85 9.84 8.69
C LYS A 79 -13.03 8.69 7.69
N GLY A 80 -13.21 9.01 6.40
CA GLY A 80 -13.38 8.02 5.36
C GLY A 80 -13.28 8.63 3.96
N TRP A 81 -13.75 7.89 2.98
CA TRP A 81 -13.79 8.33 1.58
C TRP A 81 -14.88 7.59 0.80
N ILE A 82 -15.32 8.20 -0.30
CA ILE A 82 -16.20 7.59 -1.29
C ILE A 82 -15.42 7.43 -2.59
N VAL A 83 -15.33 6.20 -3.10
CA VAL A 83 -14.56 5.90 -4.33
C VAL A 83 -15.21 6.55 -5.53
N ASN A 84 -14.42 7.25 -6.35
CA ASN A 84 -14.84 7.65 -7.68
C ASN A 84 -14.77 6.43 -8.62
N LEU A 85 -15.91 6.04 -9.17
CA LEU A 85 -16.02 4.87 -10.06
C LEU A 85 -15.83 5.21 -11.53
N GLU A 86 -15.73 6.49 -11.88
CA GLU A 86 -15.47 6.93 -13.25
C GLU A 86 -14.05 6.52 -13.68
N ARG A 87 -13.91 6.26 -14.99
CA ARG A 87 -12.59 5.99 -15.57
C ARG A 87 -11.69 7.21 -15.40
N ILE A 88 -10.45 6.97 -14.97
CA ILE A 88 -9.48 8.03 -14.72
C ILE A 88 -9.06 8.69 -16.02
N THR A 89 -9.14 10.01 -16.06
CA THR A 89 -8.69 10.85 -17.19
C THR A 89 -7.41 11.58 -16.81
N PHE A 90 -6.49 11.67 -17.77
CA PHE A 90 -5.15 12.22 -17.54
C PHE A 90 -5.06 13.67 -18.06
N PRO A 91 -4.18 14.51 -17.47
CA PRO A 91 -3.94 15.87 -17.95
C PRO A 91 -3.38 15.89 -19.37
N GLU A 92 -3.59 16.98 -20.08
CA GLU A 92 -2.99 17.17 -21.41
C GLU A 92 -1.45 16.99 -21.35
N GLY A 93 -0.92 16.25 -22.31
CA GLY A 93 0.50 15.93 -22.38
C GLY A 93 1.00 14.86 -21.39
N LYS A 94 0.11 14.28 -20.59
CA LYS A 94 0.44 13.15 -19.68
C LYS A 94 -0.39 11.91 -20.02
N SER A 95 0.21 10.75 -19.84
CA SER A 95 -0.42 9.45 -20.08
C SER A 95 -0.59 8.64 -18.78
N TRP A 96 -1.38 7.59 -18.85
CA TRP A 96 -1.50 6.63 -17.75
C TRP A 96 -0.16 5.93 -17.44
N GLN A 97 0.68 5.72 -18.46
CA GLN A 97 2.01 5.16 -18.32
C GLN A 97 2.92 6.08 -17.50
N ASP A 98 2.81 7.39 -17.66
CA ASP A 98 3.59 8.37 -16.89
C ASP A 98 3.20 8.29 -15.41
N TYR A 99 1.89 8.20 -15.10
CA TYR A 99 1.43 8.02 -13.73
C TYR A 99 1.95 6.72 -13.10
N VAL A 100 1.92 5.61 -13.83
CA VAL A 100 2.39 4.31 -13.33
C VAL A 100 3.90 4.33 -13.07
N LYS A 101 4.69 4.99 -13.91
CA LYS A 101 6.14 5.11 -13.75
C LYS A 101 6.60 6.11 -12.69
N GLU A 102 5.71 7.00 -12.25
CA GLU A 102 6.05 8.03 -11.26
C GLU A 102 6.57 7.40 -9.96
N ASN A 103 7.72 7.86 -9.48
CA ASN A 103 8.31 7.32 -8.25
C ASN A 103 7.52 7.79 -7.02
N ARG A 104 7.26 6.86 -6.11
CA ARG A 104 6.60 7.12 -4.83
C ARG A 104 7.46 6.56 -3.69
N LEU A 105 7.64 7.35 -2.65
CA LEU A 105 8.47 7.01 -1.49
C LEU A 105 7.68 7.22 -0.20
N GLU A 106 7.68 6.22 0.66
CA GLU A 106 7.22 6.30 2.04
C GLU A 106 8.40 6.08 2.97
N ILE A 107 8.73 7.08 3.81
CA ILE A 107 9.79 7.01 4.81
C ILE A 107 9.15 6.62 6.15
N THR A 108 9.85 5.82 6.96
CA THR A 108 9.32 5.24 8.20
C THR A 108 8.03 4.46 7.93
N CYS A 109 8.08 3.61 6.92
CA CYS A 109 6.87 3.05 6.32
C CYS A 109 6.15 2.03 7.22
N GLY A 110 6.83 1.34 8.14
CA GLY A 110 6.21 0.30 8.95
C GLY A 110 5.47 -0.72 8.10
N GLU A 111 4.13 -0.72 8.14
CA GLU A 111 3.27 -1.57 7.31
C GLU A 111 2.94 -0.95 5.94
N ALA A 112 3.59 0.14 5.57
CA ALA A 112 3.46 0.87 4.32
C ALA A 112 2.02 1.29 3.94
N PRO A 113 1.24 1.90 4.85
CA PRO A 113 -0.17 2.21 4.62
C PRO A 113 -0.42 3.25 3.53
N TYR A 114 0.58 4.07 3.20
CA TYR A 114 0.50 5.02 2.09
C TYR A 114 0.72 4.36 0.73
N LEU A 115 1.52 3.29 0.69
CA LEU A 115 1.80 2.56 -0.56
C LEU A 115 0.77 1.47 -0.83
N VAL A 116 0.37 0.70 0.22
CA VAL A 116 -0.57 -0.42 0.10
C VAL A 116 -1.60 -0.39 1.23
N SER A 117 -2.87 -0.56 0.90
CA SER A 117 -3.96 -0.41 1.87
C SER A 117 -4.91 -1.61 1.88
N ARG A 118 -4.37 -2.80 2.19
CA ARG A 118 -5.19 -4.02 2.31
C ARG A 118 -6.16 -3.99 3.50
N TYR A 119 -5.79 -3.28 4.54
CA TYR A 119 -6.53 -3.12 5.78
C TYR A 119 -6.15 -1.79 6.44
N ASP A 120 -7.01 -1.29 7.30
CA ASP A 120 -6.70 -0.15 8.16
C ASP A 120 -5.72 -0.57 9.26
N THR A 121 -4.57 0.07 9.34
CA THR A 121 -3.48 -0.29 10.26
C THR A 121 -3.82 -0.06 11.74
N VAL A 122 -4.83 0.75 12.04
CA VAL A 122 -5.28 1.04 13.41
C VAL A 122 -6.35 0.05 13.86
N THR A 123 -7.36 -0.20 13.01
CA THR A 123 -8.51 -1.03 13.35
C THR A 123 -8.37 -2.49 12.91
N GLY A 124 -7.56 -2.75 11.87
CA GLY A 124 -7.43 -4.05 11.23
C GLY A 124 -8.55 -4.39 10.26
N ASN A 125 -9.49 -3.48 10.04
CA ASN A 125 -10.59 -3.70 9.11
C ASN A 125 -10.06 -3.85 7.68
N ILE A 126 -10.47 -4.90 6.99
CA ILE A 126 -10.10 -5.14 5.59
C ILE A 126 -10.71 -4.05 4.71
N ILE A 127 -9.91 -3.52 3.81
CA ILE A 127 -10.33 -2.57 2.78
C ILE A 127 -10.54 -3.34 1.48
N ALA A 128 -11.74 -3.26 0.93
CA ALA A 128 -12.08 -3.91 -0.33
C ALA A 128 -11.20 -3.40 -1.48
N ILE A 129 -10.87 -4.25 -2.46
CA ILE A 129 -9.90 -3.91 -3.52
C ILE A 129 -10.21 -2.59 -4.21
N ARG A 130 -11.50 -2.33 -4.49
CA ARG A 130 -11.95 -1.09 -5.16
C ARG A 130 -11.85 0.16 -4.28
N GLU A 131 -11.79 -0.02 -2.97
CA GLU A 131 -11.75 1.06 -1.97
C GLU A 131 -10.33 1.37 -1.51
N ARG A 132 -9.34 0.60 -1.96
CA ARG A 132 -7.94 0.78 -1.58
C ARG A 132 -7.40 2.11 -2.03
N ILE A 133 -6.62 2.72 -1.14
CA ILE A 133 -6.15 4.11 -1.27
C ILE A 133 -4.62 4.22 -1.40
N GLY A 134 -3.90 3.12 -1.26
CA GLY A 134 -2.45 3.12 -1.38
C GLY A 134 -1.97 3.56 -2.77
N LEU A 135 -0.84 4.25 -2.83
CA LEU A 135 -0.31 4.77 -4.10
C LEU A 135 -0.02 3.64 -5.12
N LEU A 136 0.42 2.46 -4.66
CA LEU A 136 0.55 1.29 -5.52
C LEU A 136 -0.83 0.75 -5.94
N ASP A 137 -1.80 0.70 -5.01
CA ASP A 137 -3.16 0.25 -5.32
C ASP A 137 -3.79 1.11 -6.42
N ARG A 138 -3.58 2.45 -6.37
CA ARG A 138 -4.03 3.40 -7.40
C ARG A 138 -3.37 3.15 -8.76
N LYS A 139 -2.06 2.87 -8.78
CA LYS A 139 -1.36 2.49 -10.02
C LYS A 139 -1.91 1.22 -10.63
N LEU A 140 -2.16 0.20 -9.81
CA LEU A 140 -2.75 -1.06 -10.28
C LEU A 140 -4.17 -0.85 -10.82
N ARG A 141 -4.97 0.03 -10.21
CA ARG A 141 -6.27 0.44 -10.74
C ARG A 141 -6.13 1.10 -12.11
N VAL A 142 -5.20 2.07 -12.24
CA VAL A 142 -4.93 2.74 -13.53
C VAL A 142 -4.53 1.74 -14.61
N ILE A 143 -3.68 0.77 -14.30
CA ILE A 143 -3.32 -0.31 -15.24
C ILE A 143 -4.58 -1.10 -15.64
N SER A 144 -5.40 -1.51 -14.66
CA SER A 144 -6.62 -2.28 -14.92
C SER A 144 -7.67 -1.55 -15.75
N GLU A 145 -7.67 -0.22 -15.74
CA GLU A 145 -8.56 0.60 -16.56
C GLU A 145 -8.04 0.82 -18.00
N ASN A 146 -6.77 0.52 -18.28
CA ASN A 146 -6.11 0.85 -19.54
C ASN A 146 -5.47 -0.33 -20.27
N VAL A 147 -5.46 -1.52 -19.68
CA VAL A 147 -4.86 -2.73 -20.25
C VAL A 147 -5.87 -3.87 -20.21
N ASP A 148 -6.10 -4.51 -21.36
CA ASP A 148 -7.04 -5.64 -21.47
C ASP A 148 -6.35 -7.02 -21.39
N GLY A 149 -5.06 -7.10 -21.72
CA GLY A 149 -4.30 -8.36 -21.79
C GLY A 149 -3.62 -8.71 -20.47
N GLU A 150 -3.78 -9.96 -19.99
CA GLU A 150 -3.16 -10.43 -18.75
C GLU A 150 -1.63 -10.27 -18.74
N GLN A 151 -0.96 -10.64 -19.85
CA GLN A 151 0.50 -10.55 -19.93
C GLN A 151 0.98 -9.10 -19.87
N GLU A 152 0.33 -8.20 -20.60
CA GLU A 152 0.65 -6.77 -20.57
C GLU A 152 0.36 -6.18 -19.21
N TRP A 153 -0.75 -6.57 -18.57
CA TRP A 153 -1.08 -6.14 -17.20
C TRP A 153 0.02 -6.54 -16.22
N ILE A 154 0.54 -7.77 -16.29
CA ILE A 154 1.63 -8.26 -15.45
C ILE A 154 2.91 -7.44 -15.66
N GLU A 155 3.23 -7.08 -16.90
CA GLU A 155 4.41 -6.28 -17.21
C GLU A 155 4.30 -4.86 -16.62
N TRP A 156 3.16 -4.22 -16.79
CA TRP A 156 2.91 -2.90 -16.18
C TRP A 156 2.83 -2.95 -14.66
N ALA A 157 2.25 -3.99 -14.08
CA ALA A 157 2.28 -4.19 -12.63
C ALA A 157 3.71 -4.28 -12.10
N LYS A 158 4.62 -4.99 -12.78
CA LYS A 158 6.05 -5.03 -12.41
C LYS A 158 6.70 -3.64 -12.45
N ILE A 159 6.33 -2.80 -13.41
CA ILE A 159 6.80 -1.41 -13.49
C ILE A 159 6.27 -0.61 -12.31
N ALA A 160 4.97 -0.73 -11.99
CA ALA A 160 4.37 -0.07 -10.83
C ALA A 160 5.07 -0.47 -9.52
N PHE A 161 5.33 -1.76 -9.30
CA PHE A 161 6.07 -2.24 -8.13
C PHE A 161 7.50 -1.68 -8.03
N LYS A 162 8.18 -1.51 -9.17
CA LYS A 162 9.54 -0.94 -9.21
C LYS A 162 9.59 0.58 -9.01
N SER A 163 8.45 1.24 -9.06
CA SER A 163 8.33 2.69 -8.89
C SER A 163 7.83 3.11 -7.50
N VAL A 164 7.71 2.17 -6.56
CA VAL A 164 7.31 2.46 -5.17
C VAL A 164 8.35 1.94 -4.20
N TYR A 165 8.67 2.76 -3.20
CA TYR A 165 9.76 2.50 -2.24
C TYR A 165 9.26 2.76 -0.83
N GLY A 166 9.48 1.81 0.07
CA GLY A 166 9.25 1.96 1.50
C GLY A 166 10.57 1.78 2.25
N PHE A 167 10.88 2.69 3.15
CA PHE A 167 12.02 2.61 4.06
C PHE A 167 11.54 2.68 5.49
N ASP A 168 12.01 1.74 6.34
CA ASP A 168 11.68 1.65 7.77
C ASP A 168 12.95 1.70 8.64
#